data_a31c32c051e729972f2bc3d799ce7855
#
_entry.id   a31c32c051e729972f2bc3d799ce7855
#
_cell.length_a   1.000
_cell.length_b   1.000
_cell.length_c   1.000
_cell.angle_alpha   90.00
_cell.angle_beta   90.00
_cell.angle_gamma   90.00
#
_symmetry.space_group_name_H-M   'P 1'
#
loop_
_entity.id
_entity.type
_entity.pdbx_description
1 polymer ?
#
loop_
_entity_poly.entity_id
_entity_poly.type
_entity_poly.pdbx_seq_one_letter_code
_entity_poly.pdbx_strand_id
1 'polypeptide(L)'
;MGNRANSCLALSLLFLAACSSTTQAAKQTPTASPSALTVVGRIVEPPPTSCPSGPNPKTVSPDVGPGLGQAPVWVVAFSSGPHGAILLLQGEAEIGPHGYYQKVLWVIQHGYQNPVHLSGSDSDRGAPLWFQIGDGPPTPAPVLDPTRSAAYPMNPANPDEVFPSYPSYLFIPHAGCYALEASWPEGHWRVPFTAGGG
;
A
#
# COMPACT_ATOMS: atom_id res chain seq x y z
N MET A 1 35.51 15.98 38.46
CA MET A 1 35.18 15.91 39.89
C MET A 1 33.70 15.58 40.02
N GLY A 2 33.38 14.47 40.70
CA GLY A 2 32.01 14.11 41.07
C GLY A 2 31.57 12.71 40.65
N ASN A 3 32.26 11.68 41.15
CA ASN A 3 31.75 10.30 41.23
C ASN A 3 30.49 10.24 42.10
N ARG A 4 29.48 9.51 41.69
CA ARG A 4 28.64 8.73 42.60
C ARG A 4 28.20 7.40 41.94
N ALA A 5 28.89 6.36 42.41
CA ALA A 5 28.44 4.98 42.35
C ALA A 5 27.33 4.79 43.41
N ASN A 6 26.28 4.06 43.08
CA ASN A 6 25.40 3.42 44.04
C ASN A 6 25.16 1.97 43.61
N SER A 7 25.88 1.12 44.33
CA SER A 7 25.60 -0.30 44.47
C SER A 7 24.37 -0.49 45.36
N CYS A 8 23.45 -1.33 44.99
CA CYS A 8 22.53 -1.98 45.93
C CYS A 8 22.50 -3.47 45.67
N LEU A 9 22.84 -4.14 46.73
CA LEU A 9 23.00 -5.56 46.95
C LEU A 9 21.68 -6.33 46.83
N ALA A 10 21.89 -7.60 46.50
CA ALA A 10 21.03 -8.75 46.49
C ALA A 10 20.14 -8.97 47.72
N LEU A 11 19.02 -9.63 47.49
CA LEU A 11 18.49 -10.60 48.46
C LEU A 11 17.75 -11.70 47.74
N SER A 12 18.35 -12.90 47.72
CA SER A 12 17.78 -14.17 47.29
C SER A 12 16.82 -14.69 48.34
N LEU A 13 15.61 -15.02 47.97
CA LEU A 13 14.68 -15.85 48.74
C LEU A 13 14.23 -17.03 47.93
N LEU A 14 14.79 -18.20 48.25
CA LEU A 14 14.32 -19.49 47.80
C LEU A 14 13.00 -19.82 48.51
N PHE A 15 11.93 -20.04 47.75
CA PHE A 15 10.75 -20.72 48.21
C PHE A 15 10.63 -22.08 47.46
N LEU A 16 10.93 -23.14 48.16
CA LEU A 16 10.56 -24.52 47.80
C LEU A 16 9.09 -24.72 48.16
N ALA A 17 8.22 -24.81 47.16
CA ALA A 17 6.88 -25.33 47.35
C ALA A 17 6.72 -26.63 46.60
N ALA A 18 6.65 -27.70 47.33
CA ALA A 18 6.27 -29.03 46.84
C ALA A 18 4.76 -29.01 46.58
N CYS A 19 4.34 -29.24 45.34
CA CYS A 19 2.94 -29.48 45.01
C CYS A 19 2.77 -30.91 44.49
N SER A 20 1.95 -31.61 45.23
CA SER A 20 1.51 -33.01 44.98
C SER A 20 0.74 -33.12 43.68
N SER A 21 1.13 -34.07 42.87
CA SER A 21 0.51 -34.38 41.60
C SER A 21 -0.80 -35.17 41.84
N THR A 22 -1.93 -34.54 41.67
CA THR A 22 -3.22 -35.21 41.53
C THR A 22 -3.47 -35.48 40.07
N THR A 23 -3.31 -36.72 39.65
CA THR A 23 -3.60 -37.17 38.28
C THR A 23 -5.12 -37.20 38.09
N GLN A 24 -5.71 -36.12 37.58
CA GLN A 24 -7.07 -36.16 37.04
C GLN A 24 -7.02 -36.61 35.59
N ALA A 25 -7.60 -37.79 35.34
CA ALA A 25 -7.84 -38.29 34.00
C ALA A 25 -8.79 -37.33 33.29
N ALA A 26 -8.26 -36.44 32.43
CA ALA A 26 -9.03 -35.57 31.58
C ALA A 26 -9.69 -36.41 30.49
N LYS A 27 -11.03 -36.47 30.56
CA LYS A 27 -11.91 -36.97 29.51
C LYS A 27 -11.64 -36.16 28.23
N GLN A 28 -10.96 -36.78 27.28
CA GLN A 28 -10.69 -36.17 25.99
C GLN A 28 -12.03 -35.90 25.25
N THR A 29 -12.43 -34.65 25.21
CA THR A 29 -13.45 -34.20 24.29
C THR A 29 -12.84 -34.25 22.88
N PRO A 30 -13.51 -34.85 21.88
CA PRO A 30 -12.98 -34.83 20.51
C PRO A 30 -12.79 -33.38 20.05
N THR A 31 -11.56 -32.96 19.93
CA THR A 31 -11.18 -31.70 19.31
C THR A 31 -11.62 -31.77 17.85
N ALA A 32 -12.64 -31.02 17.50
CA ALA A 32 -13.02 -30.82 16.11
C ALA A 32 -11.78 -30.31 15.37
N SER A 33 -11.34 -31.05 14.40
CA SER A 33 -10.26 -30.66 13.48
C SER A 33 -10.66 -29.35 12.85
N PRO A 34 -9.83 -28.28 12.88
CA PRO A 34 -10.16 -27.06 12.18
C PRO A 34 -10.32 -27.40 10.70
N SER A 35 -11.53 -27.25 10.18
CA SER A 35 -11.77 -27.33 8.74
C SER A 35 -10.81 -26.34 8.09
N ALA A 36 -9.88 -26.86 7.29
CA ALA A 36 -9.02 -26.04 6.48
C ALA A 36 -9.93 -25.15 5.62
N LEU A 37 -9.94 -23.86 5.90
CA LEU A 37 -10.55 -22.87 5.03
C LEU A 37 -9.83 -22.98 3.69
N THR A 38 -10.44 -23.66 2.74
CA THR A 38 -9.98 -23.64 1.36
C THR A 38 -10.16 -22.20 0.89
N VAL A 39 -9.07 -21.46 0.84
CA VAL A 39 -9.04 -20.15 0.17
C VAL A 39 -9.22 -20.46 -1.30
N VAL A 40 -10.47 -20.42 -1.75
CA VAL A 40 -10.78 -20.46 -3.18
C VAL A 40 -10.25 -19.16 -3.74
N GLY A 41 -9.14 -19.22 -4.49
CA GLY A 41 -8.59 -18.09 -5.22
C GLY A 41 -9.72 -17.49 -6.05
N ARG A 42 -10.14 -16.28 -5.72
CA ARG A 42 -11.23 -15.61 -6.42
C ARG A 42 -10.65 -15.11 -7.73
N ILE A 43 -11.14 -15.65 -8.85
CA ILE A 43 -10.77 -15.15 -10.17
C ILE A 43 -11.25 -13.70 -10.25
N VAL A 44 -10.32 -12.78 -10.47
CA VAL A 44 -10.67 -11.37 -10.68
C VAL A 44 -11.23 -11.22 -12.07
N GLU A 45 -12.38 -10.57 -12.18
CA GLU A 45 -13.00 -10.30 -13.49
C GLU A 45 -12.07 -9.43 -14.35
N PRO A 46 -12.06 -9.61 -15.68
CA PRO A 46 -11.29 -8.77 -16.59
C PRO A 46 -11.75 -7.31 -16.51
N PRO A 47 -10.88 -6.34 -16.87
CA PRO A 47 -11.25 -4.94 -16.89
C PRO A 47 -12.41 -4.69 -17.84
N PRO A 48 -13.40 -3.85 -17.48
CA PRO A 48 -14.51 -3.52 -18.39
C PRO A 48 -14.00 -2.70 -19.59
N THR A 49 -14.65 -2.87 -20.74
CA THR A 49 -14.32 -2.19 -21.99
C THR A 49 -15.03 -0.85 -22.17
N SER A 50 -15.97 -0.52 -21.29
CA SER A 50 -16.84 0.66 -21.37
C SER A 50 -16.42 1.84 -20.49
N CYS A 51 -15.24 1.79 -19.90
CA CYS A 51 -14.76 2.89 -19.07
C CYS A 51 -14.43 4.15 -19.86
N PRO A 52 -14.54 5.34 -19.24
CA PRO A 52 -14.08 6.58 -19.85
C PRO A 52 -12.61 6.47 -20.27
N SER A 53 -12.31 6.91 -21.48
CA SER A 53 -10.92 6.90 -21.97
C SER A 53 -10.04 7.86 -21.18
N GLY A 54 -8.83 7.42 -20.90
CA GLY A 54 -7.82 8.18 -20.17
C GLY A 54 -6.47 8.18 -20.90
N PRO A 55 -5.48 8.89 -20.35
CA PRO A 55 -4.13 8.83 -20.87
C PRO A 55 -3.49 7.46 -20.60
N ASN A 56 -2.65 7.02 -21.50
CA ASN A 56 -1.72 5.93 -21.23
C ASN A 56 -0.56 6.40 -20.37
N PRO A 57 0.07 5.52 -19.58
CA PRO A 57 1.30 5.83 -18.88
C PRO A 57 2.38 6.33 -19.82
N LYS A 58 3.15 7.33 -19.37
CA LYS A 58 4.27 7.90 -20.12
C LYS A 58 5.55 7.77 -19.28
N THR A 59 6.69 7.67 -19.93
CA THR A 59 7.99 7.64 -19.26
C THR A 59 8.15 8.91 -18.42
N VAL A 60 8.33 8.74 -17.11
CA VAL A 60 8.61 9.82 -16.14
C VAL A 60 10.09 10.19 -16.24
N SER A 61 10.96 9.18 -16.11
CA SER A 61 12.39 9.25 -16.37
C SER A 61 12.87 7.84 -16.78
N PRO A 62 14.08 7.69 -17.32
CA PRO A 62 14.63 6.37 -17.65
C PRO A 62 14.65 5.40 -16.45
N ASP A 63 14.89 5.92 -15.26
CA ASP A 63 15.02 5.12 -14.04
C ASP A 63 13.68 4.79 -13.37
N VAL A 64 12.67 5.64 -13.56
CA VAL A 64 11.32 5.47 -13.00
C VAL A 64 10.44 4.61 -13.92
N GLY A 65 10.63 4.76 -15.23
CA GLY A 65 9.77 4.09 -16.21
C GLY A 65 8.41 4.80 -16.42
N PRO A 66 7.41 4.06 -16.93
CA PRO A 66 6.11 4.64 -17.25
C PRO A 66 5.29 4.91 -16.00
N GLY A 67 4.70 6.10 -15.92
CA GLY A 67 3.77 6.52 -14.86
C GLY A 67 2.58 7.30 -15.40
N LEU A 68 1.52 7.35 -14.61
CA LEU A 68 0.35 8.20 -14.81
C LEU A 68 0.47 9.49 -14.03
N GLY A 69 -0.10 10.57 -14.56
CA GLY A 69 -0.05 11.88 -13.95
C GLY A 69 0.84 12.85 -14.71
N GLN A 70 1.21 13.92 -14.05
CA GLN A 70 2.12 14.95 -14.56
C GLN A 70 2.88 15.58 -13.40
N ALA A 71 3.94 16.33 -13.71
CA ALA A 71 4.70 17.06 -12.71
C ALA A 71 3.77 17.86 -11.77
N PRO A 72 4.04 17.83 -10.49
CA PRO A 72 5.21 17.25 -9.80
C PRO A 72 5.03 15.80 -9.31
N VAL A 73 3.90 15.12 -9.60
CA VAL A 73 3.62 13.78 -9.05
C VAL A 73 3.11 12.80 -10.10
N TRP A 74 3.61 11.58 -10.01
CA TRP A 74 3.21 10.44 -10.86
C TRP A 74 2.95 9.20 -10.03
N VAL A 75 2.16 8.28 -10.57
CA VAL A 75 1.98 6.94 -10.03
C VAL A 75 2.41 5.89 -11.04
N VAL A 76 3.23 4.94 -10.60
CA VAL A 76 3.77 3.83 -11.39
C VAL A 76 3.07 2.53 -11.00
N ALA A 77 2.86 1.62 -11.92
CA ALA A 77 2.30 0.27 -11.88
C ALA A 77 1.16 0.06 -12.88
N PHE A 78 0.91 1.04 -13.73
CA PHE A 78 -0.15 0.98 -14.72
C PHE A 78 0.41 0.52 -16.08
N SER A 79 -0.37 -0.27 -16.79
CA SER A 79 -0.09 -0.68 -18.17
C SER A 79 -0.90 0.18 -19.14
N SER A 80 -0.43 0.24 -20.40
CA SER A 80 -1.18 0.86 -21.49
C SER A 80 -2.26 -0.10 -21.99
N GLY A 81 -3.45 0.43 -22.24
CA GLY A 81 -4.57 -0.29 -22.81
C GLY A 81 -5.22 0.46 -23.97
N PRO A 82 -6.21 -0.14 -24.64
CA PRO A 82 -6.87 0.46 -25.81
C PRO A 82 -7.68 1.72 -25.46
N HIS A 83 -8.09 1.86 -24.20
CA HIS A 83 -8.89 2.99 -23.71
C HIS A 83 -8.15 3.83 -22.68
N GLY A 84 -6.84 3.68 -22.54
CA GLY A 84 -6.03 4.39 -21.54
C GLY A 84 -5.36 3.43 -20.55
N ALA A 85 -5.05 3.95 -19.36
CA ALA A 85 -4.34 3.19 -18.34
C ALA A 85 -5.15 2.03 -17.77
N ILE A 86 -4.48 0.90 -17.55
CA ILE A 86 -5.04 -0.30 -16.93
C ILE A 86 -4.20 -0.65 -15.70
N LEU A 87 -4.87 -0.90 -14.58
CA LEU A 87 -4.29 -1.54 -13.41
C LEU A 87 -4.67 -3.02 -13.41
N LEU A 88 -3.69 -3.87 -13.74
CA LEU A 88 -3.90 -5.30 -13.76
C LEU A 88 -3.82 -5.86 -12.33
N LEU A 89 -4.92 -6.42 -11.87
CA LEU A 89 -4.99 -7.14 -10.60
C LEU A 89 -4.50 -8.56 -10.87
N GLN A 90 -3.40 -8.94 -10.25
CA GLN A 90 -2.83 -10.28 -10.43
C GLN A 90 -3.75 -11.33 -9.82
N GLY A 91 -3.85 -12.51 -10.44
CA GLY A 91 -4.89 -13.52 -10.22
C GLY A 91 -5.07 -14.09 -8.81
N GLU A 92 -4.11 -13.86 -7.91
CA GLU A 92 -4.20 -14.12 -6.47
C GLU A 92 -4.03 -12.80 -5.69
N ALA A 93 -4.59 -11.71 -6.23
CA ALA A 93 -4.56 -10.43 -5.52
C ALA A 93 -5.14 -10.62 -4.12
N GLU A 94 -4.33 -10.34 -3.12
CA GLU A 94 -4.76 -10.45 -1.74
C GLU A 94 -5.93 -9.48 -1.50
N ILE A 95 -6.98 -10.02 -0.85
CA ILE A 95 -8.19 -9.25 -0.58
C ILE A 95 -8.12 -8.75 0.86
N GLY A 96 -8.02 -7.44 1.00
CA GLY A 96 -8.14 -6.75 2.27
C GLY A 96 -9.57 -6.24 2.54
N PRO A 97 -9.77 -5.53 3.64
CA PRO A 97 -11.08 -4.99 4.02
C PRO A 97 -11.63 -3.95 3.02
N HIS A 98 -10.78 -3.38 2.16
CA HIS A 98 -11.14 -2.37 1.16
C HIS A 98 -11.07 -2.89 -0.28
N GLY A 99 -10.96 -4.21 -0.48
CA GLY A 99 -10.87 -4.86 -1.78
C GLY A 99 -9.51 -5.43 -2.09
N TYR A 100 -9.23 -5.66 -3.38
CA TYR A 100 -7.94 -6.12 -3.86
C TYR A 100 -6.89 -5.03 -3.66
N TYR A 101 -5.74 -5.35 -3.09
CA TYR A 101 -4.67 -4.37 -3.00
C TYR A 101 -3.60 -4.63 -4.05
N GLN A 102 -3.28 -3.59 -4.78
CA GLN A 102 -2.24 -3.58 -5.80
C GLN A 102 -1.11 -2.67 -5.36
N LYS A 103 0.11 -3.20 -5.43
CA LYS A 103 1.30 -2.39 -5.13
C LYS A 103 1.49 -1.33 -6.21
N VAL A 104 1.61 -0.08 -5.79
CA VAL A 104 1.91 1.08 -6.64
C VAL A 104 3.05 1.88 -6.05
N LEU A 105 3.70 2.68 -6.87
CA LEU A 105 4.75 3.58 -6.43
C LEU A 105 4.38 5.02 -6.80
N TRP A 106 4.19 5.87 -5.81
CA TRP A 106 4.09 7.30 -6.04
C TRP A 106 5.49 7.90 -6.11
N VAL A 107 5.67 8.80 -7.07
CA VAL A 107 6.96 9.44 -7.36
C VAL A 107 6.75 10.92 -7.46
N ILE A 108 7.56 11.70 -6.75
CA ILE A 108 7.51 13.16 -6.74
C ILE A 108 8.74 13.71 -7.47
N GLN A 109 8.56 14.78 -8.22
CA GLN A 109 9.62 15.46 -8.95
C GLN A 109 10.74 15.89 -7.99
N HIS A 110 11.98 15.69 -8.43
CA HIS A 110 13.14 16.15 -7.70
C HIS A 110 13.05 17.65 -7.37
N GLY A 111 13.37 18.00 -6.12
CA GLY A 111 13.35 19.40 -5.65
C GLY A 111 11.97 19.96 -5.31
N TYR A 112 10.87 19.22 -5.58
CA TYR A 112 9.54 19.64 -5.15
C TYR A 112 9.39 19.47 -3.63
N GLN A 113 8.86 20.47 -2.93
CA GLN A 113 8.84 20.52 -1.45
C GLN A 113 7.43 20.62 -0.84
N ASN A 114 6.41 20.93 -1.65
CA ASN A 114 5.06 21.08 -1.12
C ASN A 114 4.33 19.74 -0.99
N PRO A 115 3.43 19.59 -0.01
CA PRO A 115 2.61 18.39 0.14
C PRO A 115 1.73 18.14 -1.08
N VAL A 116 1.54 16.86 -1.41
CA VAL A 116 0.63 16.39 -2.45
C VAL A 116 -0.49 15.59 -1.81
N HIS A 117 -1.73 16.03 -2.00
CA HIS A 117 -2.92 15.35 -1.54
C HIS A 117 -3.38 14.36 -2.60
N LEU A 118 -3.63 13.13 -2.22
CA LEU A 118 -4.13 12.09 -3.10
C LEU A 118 -5.58 11.76 -2.78
N SER A 119 -6.34 11.43 -3.80
CA SER A 119 -7.67 10.83 -3.69
C SER A 119 -7.93 9.92 -4.90
N GLY A 120 -8.99 9.17 -4.82
CA GLY A 120 -9.47 8.37 -5.94
C GLY A 120 -10.90 7.94 -5.70
N SER A 121 -11.58 7.58 -6.78
CA SER A 121 -12.97 7.16 -6.71
C SER A 121 -13.31 6.09 -7.73
N ASP A 122 -14.26 5.24 -7.36
CA ASP A 122 -15.02 4.41 -8.28
C ASP A 122 -15.88 5.33 -9.15
N SER A 123 -15.70 5.29 -10.45
CA SER A 123 -16.38 6.20 -11.39
C SER A 123 -17.89 5.96 -11.48
N ASP A 124 -18.34 4.73 -11.21
CA ASP A 124 -19.75 4.36 -11.33
C ASP A 124 -20.54 4.62 -10.04
N ARG A 125 -19.87 4.47 -8.88
CA ARG A 125 -20.50 4.53 -7.56
C ARG A 125 -20.14 5.77 -6.76
N GLY A 126 -19.09 6.49 -7.17
CA GLY A 126 -18.56 7.63 -6.42
C GLY A 126 -17.88 7.25 -5.09
N ALA A 127 -17.73 5.96 -4.82
CA ALA A 127 -17.11 5.50 -3.59
C ALA A 127 -15.59 5.82 -3.60
N PRO A 128 -15.01 6.24 -2.45
CA PRO A 128 -13.60 6.56 -2.39
C PRO A 128 -12.76 5.28 -2.52
N LEU A 129 -11.62 5.40 -3.22
CA LEU A 129 -10.55 4.42 -3.16
C LEU A 129 -9.76 4.60 -1.85
N TRP A 130 -9.14 3.52 -1.41
CA TRP A 130 -8.29 3.53 -0.23
C TRP A 130 -6.84 3.33 -0.62
N PHE A 131 -5.95 3.93 0.15
CA PHE A 131 -4.51 3.91 -0.06
C PHE A 131 -3.82 3.55 1.24
N GLN A 132 -2.76 2.79 1.16
CA GLN A 132 -1.83 2.59 2.26
C GLN A 132 -0.45 3.06 1.82
N ILE A 133 0.10 4.09 2.45
CA ILE A 133 1.42 4.63 2.15
C ILE A 133 2.43 4.02 3.13
N GLY A 134 3.42 3.30 2.60
CA GLY A 134 4.37 2.55 3.42
C GLY A 134 3.68 1.63 4.43
N ASP A 135 4.10 1.68 5.68
CA ASP A 135 3.54 0.90 6.79
C ASP A 135 2.37 1.61 7.51
N GLY A 136 1.89 2.73 6.97
CA GLY A 136 0.77 3.48 7.56
C GLY A 136 -0.57 2.75 7.46
N PRO A 137 -1.60 3.20 8.19
CA PRO A 137 -2.93 2.65 8.05
C PRO A 137 -3.56 3.05 6.71
N PRO A 138 -4.48 2.23 6.15
CA PRO A 138 -5.26 2.61 4.99
C PRO A 138 -6.08 3.89 5.23
N THR A 139 -6.12 4.78 4.24
CA THR A 139 -6.88 6.05 4.27
C THR A 139 -7.37 6.39 2.87
N PRO A 140 -8.56 7.04 2.72
CA PRO A 140 -9.05 7.48 1.42
C PRO A 140 -8.42 8.79 0.93
N ALA A 141 -7.68 9.50 1.77
CA ALA A 141 -7.10 10.81 1.46
C ALA A 141 -5.69 10.97 2.04
N PRO A 142 -4.69 10.20 1.56
CA PRO A 142 -3.33 10.35 2.04
C PRO A 142 -2.68 11.64 1.53
N VAL A 143 -1.67 12.09 2.28
CA VAL A 143 -0.82 13.20 1.90
C VAL A 143 0.61 12.70 1.76
N LEU A 144 1.24 12.97 0.62
CA LEU A 144 2.66 12.75 0.41
C LEU A 144 3.41 14.02 0.80
N ASP A 145 4.32 13.91 1.76
CA ASP A 145 5.15 15.03 2.21
C ASP A 145 6.59 14.81 1.74
N PRO A 146 7.06 15.52 0.69
CA PRO A 146 8.39 15.31 0.13
C PRO A 146 9.52 15.58 1.13
N THR A 147 9.26 16.35 2.18
CA THR A 147 10.25 16.65 3.23
C THR A 147 10.42 15.52 4.23
N ARG A 148 9.50 14.55 4.24
CA ARG A 148 9.47 13.39 5.15
C ARG A 148 9.55 12.06 4.43
N SER A 149 9.73 12.06 3.13
CA SER A 149 9.78 10.82 2.37
C SER A 149 10.96 9.97 2.80
N ALA A 150 10.73 8.67 2.89
CA ALA A 150 11.78 7.71 2.72
C ALA A 150 12.19 7.79 1.24
N ALA A 151 13.06 8.72 0.89
CA ALA A 151 13.64 8.77 -0.44
C ALA A 151 14.42 7.47 -0.65
N TYR A 152 13.84 6.54 -1.39
CA TYR A 152 14.64 5.50 -2.01
C TYR A 152 15.27 6.17 -3.24
N PRO A 153 16.61 6.32 -3.28
CA PRO A 153 17.26 6.78 -4.49
C PRO A 153 16.94 5.78 -5.59
N MET A 154 16.15 6.19 -6.57
CA MET A 154 15.82 5.33 -7.71
C MET A 154 17.04 5.08 -8.59
N ASN A 155 18.04 5.96 -8.51
CA ASN A 155 19.32 5.80 -9.21
C ASN A 155 20.50 6.15 -8.27
N PRO A 156 21.17 5.16 -7.68
CA PRO A 156 22.34 5.40 -6.84
C PRO A 156 23.53 5.96 -7.63
N ALA A 157 23.54 5.87 -8.96
CA ALA A 157 24.61 6.41 -9.82
C ALA A 157 24.47 7.92 -10.04
N ASN A 158 23.30 8.50 -9.85
CA ASN A 158 23.07 9.94 -9.99
C ASN A 158 22.24 10.47 -8.80
N PRO A 159 22.88 10.81 -7.67
CA PRO A 159 22.18 11.29 -6.47
C PRO A 159 21.43 12.60 -6.70
N ASP A 160 21.73 13.36 -7.75
CA ASP A 160 21.03 14.61 -8.07
C ASP A 160 19.68 14.38 -8.78
N GLU A 161 19.42 13.15 -9.24
CA GLU A 161 18.15 12.73 -9.84
C GLU A 161 17.27 11.89 -8.89
N VAL A 162 17.43 12.06 -7.59
CA VAL A 162 16.62 11.34 -6.61
C VAL A 162 15.19 11.83 -6.65
N PHE A 163 14.28 10.97 -7.07
CA PHE A 163 12.85 11.18 -6.97
C PHE A 163 12.34 10.67 -5.61
N PRO A 164 11.82 11.53 -4.72
CA PRO A 164 11.09 11.07 -3.56
C PRO A 164 10.02 10.08 -3.98
N SER A 165 10.07 8.87 -3.41
CA SER A 165 9.17 7.80 -3.78
C SER A 165 8.48 7.20 -2.56
N TYR A 166 7.23 6.78 -2.75
CA TYR A 166 6.37 6.26 -1.69
C TYR A 166 5.79 4.92 -2.13
N PRO A 167 6.41 3.80 -1.72
CA PRO A 167 5.81 2.48 -1.89
C PRO A 167 4.44 2.45 -1.20
N SER A 168 3.44 1.97 -1.93
CA SER A 168 2.06 2.09 -1.49
C SER A 168 1.23 0.91 -1.98
N TYR A 169 0.10 0.70 -1.34
CA TYR A 169 -0.97 -0.14 -1.86
C TYR A 169 -2.18 0.72 -2.23
N LEU A 170 -2.74 0.44 -3.40
CA LEU A 170 -4.02 0.97 -3.85
C LEU A 170 -5.05 -0.15 -3.73
N PHE A 171 -6.17 0.12 -3.06
CA PHE A 171 -7.23 -0.85 -2.85
C PHE A 171 -8.33 -0.66 -3.89
N ILE A 172 -8.61 -1.73 -4.64
CA ILE A 172 -9.59 -1.78 -5.72
C ILE A 172 -10.73 -2.72 -5.29
N PRO A 173 -11.95 -2.24 -5.07
CA PRO A 173 -13.03 -3.05 -4.52
C PRO A 173 -13.52 -4.15 -5.49
N HIS A 174 -13.45 -3.95 -6.78
CA HIS A 174 -13.87 -4.89 -7.84
C HIS A 174 -13.22 -4.53 -9.18
N ALA A 175 -13.42 -5.35 -10.23
CA ALA A 175 -13.11 -4.93 -11.58
C ALA A 175 -14.04 -3.77 -12.00
N GLY A 176 -13.49 -2.67 -12.55
CA GLY A 176 -14.30 -1.47 -12.78
C GLY A 176 -13.57 -0.29 -13.38
N CYS A 177 -14.28 0.83 -13.43
CA CYS A 177 -13.81 2.13 -13.89
C CYS A 177 -13.51 3.03 -12.70
N TYR A 178 -12.36 3.67 -12.70
CA TYR A 178 -11.85 4.44 -11.58
C TYR A 178 -11.21 5.74 -12.03
N ALA A 179 -11.02 6.66 -11.10
CA ALA A 179 -10.19 7.82 -11.29
C ALA A 179 -9.25 8.01 -10.11
N LEU A 180 -8.01 8.37 -10.39
CA LEU A 180 -7.06 8.91 -9.42
C LEU A 180 -6.98 10.41 -9.56
N GLU A 181 -6.78 11.09 -8.45
CA GLU A 181 -6.58 12.53 -8.37
C GLU A 181 -5.38 12.83 -7.48
N ALA A 182 -4.61 13.81 -7.90
CA ALA A 182 -3.59 14.42 -7.06
C ALA A 182 -3.71 15.93 -7.13
N SER A 183 -3.55 16.59 -5.99
CA SER A 183 -3.61 18.06 -5.90
C SER A 183 -2.50 18.59 -5.00
N TRP A 184 -2.00 19.77 -5.37
CA TRP A 184 -0.93 20.50 -4.69
C TRP A 184 -1.16 22.01 -4.85
N PRO A 185 -0.45 22.90 -4.15
CA PRO A 185 -0.75 24.32 -4.16
C PRO A 185 -0.84 24.98 -5.54
N GLU A 186 -0.03 24.50 -6.51
CA GLU A 186 0.07 25.09 -7.85
C GLU A 186 -0.83 24.42 -8.88
N GLY A 187 -1.47 23.27 -8.55
CA GLY A 187 -2.26 22.54 -9.53
C GLY A 187 -2.84 21.22 -9.05
N HIS A 188 -3.39 20.52 -10.01
CA HIS A 188 -3.94 19.19 -9.80
C HIS A 188 -3.99 18.42 -11.12
N TRP A 189 -4.19 17.10 -11.03
CA TRP A 189 -4.59 16.27 -12.15
C TRP A 189 -5.63 15.23 -11.72
N ARG A 190 -6.43 14.80 -12.68
CA ARG A 190 -7.35 13.68 -12.54
C ARG A 190 -7.15 12.74 -13.72
N VAL A 191 -6.98 11.45 -13.45
CA VAL A 191 -6.70 10.43 -14.47
C VAL A 191 -7.68 9.27 -14.30
N PRO A 192 -8.55 9.02 -15.30
CA PRO A 192 -9.36 7.81 -15.34
C PRO A 192 -8.49 6.61 -15.70
N PHE A 193 -8.84 5.46 -15.13
CA PHE A 193 -8.22 4.17 -15.44
C PHE A 193 -9.21 3.02 -15.28
N THR A 194 -8.89 1.88 -15.86
CA THR A 194 -9.62 0.62 -15.63
C THR A 194 -8.83 -0.28 -14.68
N ALA A 195 -9.52 -1.10 -13.88
CA ALA A 195 -8.89 -2.14 -13.10
C ALA A 195 -9.61 -3.47 -13.28
N GLY A 196 -8.85 -4.57 -13.28
CA GLY A 196 -9.39 -5.91 -13.40
C GLY A 196 -8.31 -6.97 -13.52
N GLY A 197 -8.72 -8.24 -13.60
CA GLY A 197 -7.83 -9.38 -13.78
C GLY A 197 -7.13 -9.35 -15.13
N GLY A 198 -5.85 -9.79 -15.17
CA GLY A 198 -5.04 -9.94 -16.37
C GLY A 198 -4.72 -11.40 -16.66
#